data_a7acff6f55b73218a16977fc1a558f06
#
_entry.id   a7acff6f55b73218a16977fc1a558f06
#
_cell.length_a   1.000
_cell.length_b   1.000
_cell.length_c   1.000
_cell.angle_alpha   90.00
_cell.angle_beta   90.00
_cell.angle_gamma   90.00
#
_symmetry.space_group_name_H-M   'P 1'
#
loop_
_entity.id
_entity.type
_entity.pdbx_description
1 polymer ?
#
loop_
_entity_poly.entity_id
_entity_poly.type
_entity_poly.pdbx_seq_one_letter_code
_entity_poly.pdbx_strand_id
1 'polypeptide(L)'
;MSEITLLELKDKHSVVPNTSRVGQLGEELAARFLLRNGYRLVLANYKTPIGRNRLGVSVSGEIDLIALDKNILCFVEVKTRSSDDYAAPIAAVNLRKQRQITRTARMYRKIFQVNFMQHRYDVIGIVLRDSDKPKIELFKGFWNEAKFRKKSWADEL
;
A
#
# COMPACT_ATOMS: atom_id res chain seq x y z
N MET A 1 18.35 7.98 -14.30
CA MET A 1 17.21 8.76 -13.80
C MET A 1 16.97 8.38 -12.36
N SER A 2 17.17 9.16 -11.71
CA SER A 2 17.57 9.80 -10.48
C SER A 2 17.00 9.10 -9.26
N GLU A 3 17.88 8.49 -8.51
CA GLU A 3 17.71 8.07 -7.11
C GLU A 3 17.42 9.24 -6.15
N ILE A 4 17.21 10.44 -6.69
CA ILE A 4 17.23 11.71 -5.95
C ILE A 4 15.90 11.99 -5.23
N THR A 5 14.78 11.49 -5.70
CA THR A 5 13.48 11.91 -5.20
C THR A 5 13.09 11.34 -3.83
N LEU A 6 13.69 10.23 -3.43
CA LEU A 6 13.43 9.60 -2.11
C LEU A 6 14.37 10.09 -1.01
N LEU A 7 15.52 10.70 -1.39
CA LEU A 7 16.49 11.24 -0.45
C LEU A 7 16.16 12.66 0.02
N GLU A 8 15.44 13.44 -0.77
CA GLU A 8 15.06 14.82 -0.43
C GLU A 8 13.95 14.94 0.62
N LEU A 9 13.29 13.83 0.98
CA LEU A 9 12.28 13.82 2.04
C LEU A 9 12.86 13.73 3.46
N LYS A 10 14.20 13.74 3.61
CA LYS A 10 14.87 13.49 4.89
C LYS A 10 15.02 14.70 5.81
N ASP A 11 14.72 15.91 5.38
CA ASP A 11 14.96 17.09 6.19
C ASP A 11 13.68 17.75 6.75
N LYS A 12 12.99 17.03 7.62
CA LYS A 12 12.13 17.69 8.60
C LYS A 12 12.31 17.02 9.96
N HIS A 13 13.05 17.65 10.82
CA HIS A 13 13.16 17.32 12.24
C HIS A 13 11.81 17.46 12.95
N SER A 14 10.89 16.56 12.68
CA SER A 14 9.76 16.36 13.57
C SER A 14 10.08 15.16 14.47
N VAL A 15 9.94 15.33 15.77
CA VAL A 15 9.99 14.22 16.73
C VAL A 15 8.77 13.34 16.46
N VAL A 16 8.94 12.38 15.56
CA VAL A 16 7.90 11.42 15.18
C VAL A 16 7.93 10.28 16.21
N PRO A 17 6.78 9.82 16.72
CA PRO A 17 6.71 8.65 17.61
C PRO A 17 7.43 7.43 17.01
N ASN A 18 8.03 6.59 17.87
CA ASN A 18 8.80 5.42 17.41
C ASN A 18 8.06 4.51 16.41
N THR A 19 6.76 4.31 16.58
CA THR A 19 5.90 3.53 15.66
C THR A 19 5.84 4.16 14.27
N SER A 20 5.82 5.48 14.19
CA SER A 20 5.79 6.22 12.93
C SER A 20 7.14 6.16 12.21
N ARG A 21 8.26 6.12 12.93
CA ARG A 21 9.60 5.92 12.34
C ARG A 21 9.76 4.53 11.76
N VAL A 22 9.25 3.50 12.45
CA VAL A 22 9.24 2.12 11.95
C VAL A 22 8.45 2.03 10.65
N GLY A 23 7.27 2.66 10.60
CA GLY A 23 6.45 2.72 9.40
C GLY A 23 7.16 3.40 8.23
N GLN A 24 7.77 4.57 8.46
CA GLN A 24 8.52 5.31 7.44
C GLN A 24 9.71 4.51 6.90
N LEU A 25 10.48 3.91 7.79
CA LEU A 25 11.62 3.06 7.41
C LEU A 25 11.15 1.87 6.56
N GLY A 26 10.04 1.25 6.94
CA GLY A 26 9.44 0.15 6.18
C GLY A 26 9.02 0.57 4.78
N GLU A 27 8.39 1.72 4.61
CA GLU A 27 8.00 2.24 3.31
C GLU A 27 9.22 2.56 2.42
N GLU A 28 10.28 3.12 2.99
CA GLU A 28 11.55 3.35 2.26
C GLU A 28 12.18 2.02 1.80
N LEU A 29 12.23 1.03 2.69
CA LEU A 29 12.76 -0.30 2.37
C LEU A 29 11.91 -0.99 1.29
N ALA A 30 10.59 -0.88 1.37
CA ALA A 30 9.67 -1.42 0.37
C ALA A 30 9.86 -0.77 -1.00
N ALA A 31 10.01 0.55 -1.05
CA ALA A 31 10.25 1.27 -2.29
C ALA A 31 11.56 0.83 -2.96
N ARG A 32 12.64 0.72 -2.19
CA ARG A 32 13.94 0.23 -2.68
C ARG A 32 13.85 -1.22 -3.17
N PHE A 33 13.13 -2.05 -2.43
CA PHE A 33 12.91 -3.45 -2.80
C PHE A 33 12.18 -3.56 -4.14
N LEU A 34 11.12 -2.79 -4.35
CA LEU A 34 10.37 -2.76 -5.60
C LEU A 34 11.27 -2.32 -6.77
N LEU A 35 12.05 -1.25 -6.59
CA LEU A 35 12.97 -0.78 -7.62
C LEU A 35 14.01 -1.85 -8.02
N ARG A 36 14.58 -2.55 -7.04
CA ARG A 36 15.53 -3.66 -7.29
C ARG A 36 14.89 -4.84 -8.02
N ASN A 37 13.58 -5.03 -7.85
CA ASN A 37 12.82 -6.10 -8.50
C ASN A 37 12.17 -5.65 -9.82
N GLY A 38 12.61 -4.54 -10.39
CA GLY A 38 12.19 -4.08 -11.72
C GLY A 38 10.90 -3.29 -11.77
N TYR A 39 10.31 -2.94 -10.63
CA TYR A 39 9.15 -2.05 -10.58
C TYR A 39 9.56 -0.60 -10.87
N ARG A 40 8.62 0.17 -11.40
CA ARG A 40 8.74 1.62 -11.48
C ARG A 40 7.79 2.26 -10.47
N LEU A 41 8.31 3.11 -9.60
CA LEU A 41 7.48 3.83 -8.63
C LEU A 41 6.71 4.95 -9.33
N VAL A 42 5.43 5.06 -9.01
CA VAL A 42 4.54 6.11 -9.52
C VAL A 42 4.29 7.16 -8.44
N LEU A 43 3.81 6.74 -7.28
CA LEU A 43 3.52 7.61 -6.13
C LEU A 43 3.79 6.88 -4.81
N ALA A 44 4.09 7.67 -3.79
CA ALA A 44 4.12 7.23 -2.40
C ALA A 44 3.11 8.02 -1.58
N ASN A 45 2.53 7.39 -0.57
CA ASN A 45 1.60 8.03 0.38
C ASN A 45 0.45 8.77 -0.29
N TYR A 46 -0.23 8.09 -1.22
CA TYR A 46 -1.39 8.64 -1.89
C TYR A 46 -2.59 8.66 -0.96
N LYS A 47 -3.19 9.83 -0.79
CA LYS A 47 -4.41 10.04 0.01
C LYS A 47 -5.50 10.67 -0.83
N THR A 48 -6.74 10.23 -0.64
CA THR A 48 -7.91 10.82 -1.28
C THR A 48 -9.16 10.57 -0.45
N PRO A 49 -10.14 11.49 -0.49
CA PRO A 49 -11.46 11.20 0.06
C PRO A 49 -12.10 10.01 -0.67
N ILE A 50 -12.68 9.08 0.10
CA ILE A 50 -13.34 7.87 -0.44
C ILE A 50 -14.82 7.78 -0.10
N GLY A 51 -15.38 8.78 0.54
CA GLY A 51 -16.78 8.84 0.91
C GLY A 51 -17.00 9.51 2.26
N ARG A 52 -18.18 9.29 2.82
CA ARG A 52 -18.57 9.81 4.13
C ARG A 52 -19.00 8.65 5.03
N ASN A 53 -18.75 8.80 6.34
CA ASN A 53 -19.26 7.87 7.33
C ASN A 53 -20.76 8.14 7.62
N ARG A 54 -21.35 7.35 8.54
CA ARG A 54 -22.75 7.50 8.95
C ARG A 54 -23.10 8.88 9.54
N LEU A 55 -22.11 9.58 10.09
CA LEU A 55 -22.26 10.92 10.66
C LEU A 55 -22.06 12.03 9.61
N GLY A 56 -21.88 11.69 8.33
CA GLY A 56 -21.63 12.64 7.25
C GLY A 56 -20.22 13.22 7.19
N VAL A 57 -19.28 12.68 8.01
CA VAL A 57 -17.89 13.12 8.02
C VAL A 57 -17.11 12.47 6.88
N SER A 58 -16.33 13.27 6.16
CA SER A 58 -15.48 12.79 5.09
C SER A 58 -14.47 11.75 5.60
N VAL A 59 -14.37 10.63 4.89
CA VAL A 59 -13.40 9.55 5.15
C VAL A 59 -12.38 9.56 4.03
N SER A 60 -11.10 9.57 4.40
CA SER A 60 -9.98 9.46 3.46
C SER A 60 -9.42 8.05 3.44
N GLY A 61 -8.99 7.61 2.27
CA GLY A 61 -8.19 6.40 2.09
C GLY A 61 -6.76 6.73 1.75
N GLU A 62 -5.87 5.80 2.03
CA GLU A 62 -4.44 5.91 1.78
C GLU A 62 -3.91 4.64 1.13
N ILE A 63 -2.95 4.81 0.22
CA ILE A 63 -2.16 3.73 -0.37
C ILE A 63 -0.68 4.08 -0.16
N ASP A 64 0.07 3.16 0.42
CA ASP A 64 1.47 3.41 0.78
C ASP A 64 2.35 3.63 -0.45
N LEU A 65 2.25 2.74 -1.45
CA LEU A 65 3.01 2.84 -2.69
C LEU A 65 2.12 2.47 -3.89
N ILE A 66 2.28 3.22 -4.96
CA ILE A 66 1.73 2.88 -6.27
C ILE A 66 2.89 2.70 -7.23
N ALA A 67 2.94 1.55 -7.89
CA ALA A 67 4.05 1.16 -8.74
C ALA A 67 3.57 0.44 -9.99
N LEU A 68 4.45 0.34 -10.98
CA LEU A 68 4.22 -0.44 -12.19
C LEU A 68 5.12 -1.68 -12.17
N ASP A 69 4.50 -2.84 -12.29
CA ASP A 69 5.16 -4.09 -12.62
C ASP A 69 4.91 -4.35 -14.11
N LYS A 70 5.87 -3.96 -14.96
CA LYS A 70 5.67 -3.90 -16.41
C LYS A 70 4.48 -2.99 -16.73
N ASN A 71 3.40 -3.54 -17.26
CA ASN A 71 2.18 -2.81 -17.62
C ASN A 71 1.06 -2.94 -16.56
N ILE A 72 1.33 -3.57 -15.42
CA ILE A 72 0.37 -3.76 -14.35
C ILE A 72 0.53 -2.66 -13.32
N LEU A 73 -0.56 -1.95 -13.05
CA LEU A 73 -0.64 -0.94 -12.01
C LEU A 73 -0.83 -1.63 -10.65
N CYS A 74 0.17 -1.54 -9.78
CA CYS A 74 0.17 -2.20 -8.48
C CYS A 74 -0.10 -1.20 -7.37
N PHE A 75 -1.11 -1.49 -6.56
CA PHE A 75 -1.42 -0.78 -5.32
C PHE A 75 -0.84 -1.58 -4.18
N VAL A 76 0.15 -1.03 -3.50
CA VAL A 76 0.99 -1.77 -2.56
C VAL A 76 0.77 -1.25 -1.15
N GLU A 77 0.37 -2.14 -0.27
CA GLU A 77 0.33 -1.91 1.18
C GLU A 77 1.60 -2.43 1.83
N VAL A 78 2.21 -1.63 2.68
CA VAL A 78 3.43 -1.99 3.40
C VAL A 78 3.11 -2.18 4.87
N LYS A 79 3.46 -3.33 5.40
CA LYS A 79 3.36 -3.64 6.82
C LYS A 79 4.72 -3.95 7.41
N THR A 80 5.08 -3.21 8.44
CA THR A 80 6.37 -3.32 9.10
C THR A 80 6.17 -3.69 10.57
N ARG A 81 6.97 -4.63 11.03
CA ARG A 81 7.05 -5.01 12.44
C ARG A 81 8.50 -5.04 12.88
N SER A 82 8.74 -4.74 14.16
CA SER A 82 10.07 -4.84 14.76
C SER A 82 10.49 -6.29 14.96
N SER A 83 9.52 -7.20 15.18
CA SER A 83 9.75 -8.65 15.25
C SER A 83 8.55 -9.43 14.76
N ASP A 84 8.72 -10.71 14.46
CA ASP A 84 7.66 -11.65 14.04
C ASP A 84 7.23 -12.61 15.16
N ASP A 85 7.62 -12.32 16.42
CA ASP A 85 7.39 -13.20 17.57
C ASP A 85 5.91 -13.47 17.86
N TYR A 86 5.01 -12.54 17.46
CA TYR A 86 3.58 -12.63 17.73
C TYR A 86 2.75 -12.95 16.50
N ALA A 87 3.01 -12.27 15.37
CA ALA A 87 2.27 -12.47 14.13
C ALA A 87 3.08 -11.96 12.93
N ALA A 88 2.89 -12.60 11.77
CA ALA A 88 3.43 -12.12 10.51
C ALA A 88 2.85 -10.73 10.17
N PRO A 89 3.64 -9.81 9.55
CA PRO A 89 3.16 -8.47 9.19
C PRO A 89 1.88 -8.49 8.34
N ILE A 90 1.77 -9.41 7.40
CA ILE A 90 0.61 -9.53 6.51
C ILE A 90 -0.71 -9.82 7.22
N ALA A 91 -0.68 -10.38 8.43
CA ALA A 91 -1.89 -10.62 9.24
C ALA A 91 -2.64 -9.33 9.59
N ALA A 92 -1.97 -8.17 9.56
CA ALA A 92 -2.58 -6.87 9.80
C ALA A 92 -3.37 -6.34 8.57
N VAL A 93 -3.20 -6.94 7.39
CA VAL A 93 -3.94 -6.57 6.17
C VAL A 93 -5.25 -7.34 6.09
N ASN A 94 -6.16 -7.02 6.99
CA ASN A 94 -7.47 -7.66 7.13
C ASN A 94 -8.47 -7.17 6.06
N LEU A 95 -9.68 -7.75 6.05
CA LEU A 95 -10.71 -7.40 5.09
C LEU A 95 -11.10 -5.91 5.11
N ARG A 96 -11.12 -5.29 6.27
CA ARG A 96 -11.42 -3.86 6.41
C ARG A 96 -10.38 -3.01 5.70
N LYS A 97 -9.10 -3.31 5.90
CA LYS A 97 -7.98 -2.62 5.25
C LYS A 97 -7.97 -2.86 3.74
N GLN A 98 -8.17 -4.09 3.32
CA GLN A 98 -8.28 -4.44 1.90
C GLN A 98 -9.41 -3.68 1.20
N ARG A 99 -10.58 -3.58 1.84
CA ARG A 99 -11.71 -2.81 1.32
C ARG A 99 -11.40 -1.33 1.20
N GLN A 100 -10.74 -0.75 2.19
CA GLN A 100 -10.33 0.66 2.17
C GLN A 100 -9.35 0.93 1.02
N ILE A 101 -8.33 0.09 0.86
CA ILE A 101 -7.36 0.22 -0.23
C ILE A 101 -8.05 0.07 -1.60
N THR A 102 -8.95 -0.89 -1.74
CA THR A 102 -9.70 -1.11 -2.97
C THR A 102 -10.51 0.14 -3.36
N ARG A 103 -11.20 0.76 -2.42
CA ARG A 103 -11.96 2.00 -2.65
C ARG A 103 -11.02 3.16 -3.05
N THR A 104 -9.90 3.28 -2.37
CA THR A 104 -8.89 4.30 -2.66
C THR A 104 -8.30 4.11 -4.07
N ALA A 105 -7.98 2.88 -4.43
CA ALA A 105 -7.47 2.52 -5.75
C ALA A 105 -8.47 2.81 -6.88
N ARG A 106 -9.75 2.55 -6.65
CA ARG A 106 -10.81 2.92 -7.60
C ARG A 106 -10.87 4.43 -7.83
N MET A 107 -10.77 5.20 -6.76
CA MET A 107 -10.74 6.66 -6.85
C MET A 107 -9.50 7.15 -7.60
N TYR A 108 -8.33 6.58 -7.31
CA TYR A 108 -7.10 6.87 -8.04
C TYR A 108 -7.25 6.63 -9.54
N ARG A 109 -7.74 5.46 -9.92
CA ARG A 109 -7.92 5.09 -11.33
C ARG A 109 -8.90 6.01 -12.06
N LYS A 110 -9.95 6.44 -11.36
CA LYS A 110 -10.92 7.39 -11.88
C LYS A 110 -10.31 8.78 -12.07
N ILE A 111 -9.63 9.31 -11.06
CA ILE A 111 -9.03 10.65 -11.09
C ILE A 111 -7.95 10.74 -12.16
N PHE A 112 -7.07 9.77 -12.26
CA PHE A 112 -5.96 9.74 -13.21
C PHE A 112 -6.32 9.09 -14.55
N GLN A 113 -7.58 8.69 -14.75
CA GLN A 113 -8.10 8.13 -16.00
C GLN A 113 -7.30 6.91 -16.49
N VAL A 114 -6.95 6.01 -15.58
CA VAL A 114 -6.19 4.79 -15.87
C VAL A 114 -7.02 3.51 -15.66
N ASN A 115 -8.34 3.60 -15.79
CA ASN A 115 -9.24 2.45 -15.67
C ASN A 115 -8.99 1.36 -16.74
N PHE A 116 -8.36 1.71 -17.86
CA PHE A 116 -8.00 0.79 -18.93
C PHE A 116 -6.82 -0.12 -18.56
N MET A 117 -6.03 0.24 -17.55
CA MET A 117 -4.87 -0.54 -17.15
C MET A 117 -5.28 -1.76 -16.32
N GLN A 118 -4.58 -2.87 -16.55
CA GLN A 118 -4.61 -3.97 -15.57
C GLN A 118 -4.03 -3.49 -14.25
N HIS A 119 -4.63 -3.92 -13.15
CA HIS A 119 -4.17 -3.55 -11.82
C HIS A 119 -4.14 -4.76 -10.88
N ARG A 120 -3.39 -4.61 -9.82
CA ARG A 120 -3.17 -5.66 -8.82
C ARG A 120 -2.99 -5.05 -7.44
N TYR A 121 -3.39 -5.78 -6.41
CA TYR A 121 -3.19 -5.41 -5.01
C TYR A 121 -2.10 -6.28 -4.42
N ASP A 122 -0.99 -5.65 -4.06
CA ASP A 122 0.18 -6.33 -3.50
C ASP A 122 0.39 -5.92 -2.04
N VAL A 123 1.00 -6.79 -1.27
CA VAL A 123 1.40 -6.51 0.11
C VAL A 123 2.88 -6.78 0.26
N ILE A 124 3.60 -5.87 0.89
CA ILE A 124 4.97 -6.07 1.34
C ILE A 124 4.97 -6.17 2.86
N GLY A 125 5.40 -7.31 3.36
CA GLY A 125 5.65 -7.53 4.78
C GLY A 125 7.13 -7.35 5.11
N ILE A 126 7.44 -6.56 6.12
CA ILE A 126 8.80 -6.28 6.56
C ILE A 126 8.92 -6.58 8.03
N VAL A 127 9.93 -7.37 8.39
CA VAL A 127 10.34 -7.60 9.76
C VAL A 127 11.73 -6.98 9.95
N LEU A 128 11.81 -5.99 10.84
CA LEU A 128 13.07 -5.36 11.24
C LEU A 128 13.67 -6.19 12.37
N ARG A 129 14.90 -6.66 12.18
CA ARG A 129 15.62 -7.44 13.19
C ARG A 129 16.79 -6.61 13.71
N ASP A 130 17.03 -6.64 15.02
CA ASP A 130 18.02 -5.78 15.68
C ASP A 130 19.46 -6.04 15.21
N SER A 131 19.78 -7.26 14.81
CA SER A 131 21.13 -7.66 14.44
C SER A 131 21.29 -8.18 13.01
N ASP A 132 20.18 -8.34 12.26
CA ASP A 132 20.17 -8.93 10.93
C ASP A 132 19.61 -7.96 9.89
N LYS A 133 19.80 -8.32 8.61
CA LYS A 133 19.11 -7.63 7.51
C LYS A 133 17.60 -7.76 7.67
N PRO A 134 16.83 -6.70 7.35
CA PRO A 134 15.38 -6.77 7.33
C PRO A 134 14.90 -7.92 6.45
N LYS A 135 13.92 -8.68 6.94
CA LYS A 135 13.22 -9.68 6.14
C LYS A 135 12.11 -8.98 5.37
N ILE A 136 12.18 -9.04 4.05
CA ILE A 136 11.18 -8.42 3.15
C ILE A 136 10.54 -9.50 2.31
N GLU A 137 9.21 -9.57 2.34
CA GLU A 137 8.42 -10.49 1.55
C GLU A 137 7.37 -9.74 0.72
N LEU A 138 7.30 -10.03 -0.57
CA LEU A 138 6.30 -9.49 -1.48
C LEU A 138 5.23 -10.54 -1.77
N PHE A 139 3.98 -10.18 -1.55
CA PHE A 139 2.81 -11.00 -1.85
C PHE A 139 2.03 -10.34 -3.00
N LYS A 140 2.24 -10.82 -4.22
CA LYS A 140 1.55 -10.33 -5.41
C LYS A 140 0.12 -10.83 -5.44
N GLY A 141 -0.83 -9.94 -5.76
CA GLY A 141 -2.23 -10.32 -5.86
C GLY A 141 -2.80 -10.85 -4.54
N PHE A 142 -2.55 -10.15 -3.45
CA PHE A 142 -2.95 -10.57 -2.12
C PHE A 142 -4.47 -10.70 -1.97
N TRP A 143 -5.23 -9.90 -2.71
CA TRP A 143 -6.68 -10.06 -2.86
C TRP A 143 -7.15 -9.65 -4.25
N ASN A 144 -8.37 -10.04 -4.57
CA ASN A 144 -9.05 -9.65 -5.79
C ASN A 144 -10.19 -8.69 -5.46
N GLU A 145 -10.31 -7.64 -6.24
CA GLU A 145 -11.35 -6.62 -6.08
C GLU A 145 -12.77 -7.17 -6.19
N ALA A 146 -12.96 -8.26 -6.95
CA ALA A 146 -14.26 -8.87 -7.17
C ALA A 146 -14.97 -9.28 -5.87
N LYS A 147 -14.23 -9.65 -4.82
CA LYS A 147 -14.85 -10.03 -3.53
C LYS A 147 -15.57 -8.88 -2.82
N PHE A 148 -15.32 -7.63 -3.22
CA PHE A 148 -15.97 -6.44 -2.65
C PHE A 148 -17.07 -5.87 -3.53
N ARG A 149 -17.38 -6.51 -4.66
CA ARG A 149 -18.53 -6.12 -5.48
C ARG A 149 -19.83 -6.48 -4.74
N LYS A 150 -20.79 -5.55 -4.75
CA LYS A 150 -22.14 -5.90 -4.33
C LYS A 150 -22.65 -6.99 -5.26
N LYS A 151 -23.14 -8.09 -4.71
CA LYS A 151 -23.89 -9.07 -5.50
C LYS A 151 -25.05 -8.35 -6.15
N SER A 152 -25.16 -8.44 -7.45
CA SER A 152 -26.35 -8.01 -8.18
C SER A 152 -27.45 -9.05 -7.93
N TRP A 153 -28.71 -8.63 -7.85
CA TRP A 153 -29.85 -9.53 -7.78
C TRP A 153 -29.89 -10.57 -8.92
N ALA A 154 -29.22 -10.27 -10.02
CA ALA A 154 -29.08 -11.18 -11.15
C ALA A 154 -28.12 -12.35 -10.90
N ASP A 155 -27.26 -12.25 -9.89
CA ASP A 155 -26.29 -13.30 -9.55
C ASP A 155 -26.90 -14.37 -8.62
N GLU A 156 -28.15 -14.17 -8.14
CA GLU A 156 -28.88 -15.11 -7.29
C GLU A 156 -29.89 -16.01 -8.07
N LEU A 157 -29.97 -15.83 -9.37
CA LEU A 157 -30.77 -16.66 -10.28
C LEU A 157 -29.85 -17.62 -11.05
#